data_743becf95b27427137bf0624c7483b6f
#
_entry.id   743becf95b27427137bf0624c7483b6f
#
_cell.length_a   1.000
_cell.length_b   1.000
_cell.length_c   1.000
_cell.angle_alpha   90.00
_cell.angle_beta   90.00
_cell.angle_gamma   90.00
#
_symmetry.space_group_name_H-M   'P 1'
#
loop_
_entity.id
_entity.type
_entity.pdbx_description
1 polymer ?
#
loop_
_entity_poly.entity_id
_entity_poly.type
_entity_poly.pdbx_seq_one_letter_code
_entity_poly.pdbx_strand_id
1 'polypeptide(L)'
;MKTEDTGTKRYRAEITRLRSLLNMVADIYQYPQAKDLILNRDIPPDIKPEFKVYSDEKLKRFNAFLAKVDIQTARMLTIHQMLGTRISDTMTLRNDCLKEKNGDTLIRIYQMKTHYYEKPISQELAALIREAIRCTEEKYGKCKYNFANERDHTKPMLYPLIQGRITAAIHKENLKDDSGNHFTFGTHMYRHVYGVKLAEMHLDDWTI
;
A
#
# COMPACT_ATOMS: atom_id res chain seq x y z
N MET A 1 -14.39 -18.83 7.38
CA MET A 1 -13.23 -19.38 6.65
C MET A 1 -12.05 -18.41 6.45
N LYS A 2 -12.15 -17.10 6.71
CA LYS A 2 -11.05 -16.12 6.51
C LYS A 2 -10.10 -15.94 7.71
N THR A 3 -10.45 -16.39 8.88
CA THR A 3 -9.67 -16.21 10.13
C THR A 3 -8.62 -17.30 10.34
N GLU A 4 -8.80 -18.51 9.82
CA GLU A 4 -7.87 -19.63 9.99
C GLU A 4 -6.57 -19.46 9.20
N ASP A 5 -6.64 -18.89 7.97
CA ASP A 5 -5.46 -18.74 7.09
C ASP A 5 -4.43 -17.72 7.63
N THR A 6 -4.90 -16.65 8.26
CA THR A 6 -4.01 -15.63 8.85
C THR A 6 -3.34 -16.14 10.12
N GLY A 7 -4.05 -16.94 10.90
CA GLY A 7 -3.53 -17.62 12.09
C GLY A 7 -2.42 -18.61 11.75
N THR A 8 -2.61 -19.40 10.71
CA THR A 8 -1.66 -20.43 10.28
C THR A 8 -0.34 -19.82 9.76
N LYS A 9 -0.41 -18.74 8.97
CA LYS A 9 0.80 -18.03 8.49
C LYS A 9 1.61 -17.42 9.62
N ARG A 10 0.92 -16.77 10.56
CA ARG A 10 1.58 -16.19 11.75
C ARG A 10 2.22 -17.28 12.59
N TYR A 11 1.49 -18.35 12.86
CA TYR A 11 1.97 -19.50 13.61
C TYR A 11 3.20 -20.13 12.95
N ARG A 12 3.18 -20.37 11.62
CA ARG A 12 4.33 -20.84 10.86
C ARG A 12 5.54 -19.91 11.03
N ALA A 13 5.36 -18.60 10.90
CA ALA A 13 6.43 -17.63 11.02
C ALA A 13 7.06 -17.64 12.43
N GLU A 14 6.24 -17.77 13.47
CA GLU A 14 6.70 -17.82 14.86
C GLU A 14 7.46 -19.12 15.17
N ILE A 15 6.96 -20.27 14.73
CA ILE A 15 7.64 -21.56 14.86
C ILE A 15 8.99 -21.54 14.12
N THR A 16 9.02 -21.00 12.91
CA THR A 16 10.28 -20.90 12.14
C THR A 16 11.31 -20.01 12.85
N ARG A 17 10.88 -18.90 13.46
CA ARG A 17 11.76 -18.02 14.25
C ARG A 17 12.28 -18.73 15.50
N LEU A 18 11.38 -19.42 16.21
CA LEU A 18 11.76 -20.19 17.40
C LEU A 18 12.78 -21.29 17.06
N ARG A 19 12.56 -22.02 15.97
CA ARG A 19 13.53 -23.01 15.47
C ARG A 19 14.88 -22.38 15.16
N SER A 20 14.89 -21.22 14.49
CA SER A 20 16.13 -20.50 14.19
C SER A 20 16.87 -20.09 15.46
N LEU A 21 16.16 -19.66 16.49
CA LEU A 21 16.72 -19.35 17.80
C LEU A 21 17.31 -20.60 18.48
N LEU A 22 16.58 -21.72 18.50
CA LEU A 22 17.03 -22.97 19.07
C LEU A 22 18.29 -23.50 18.37
N ASN A 23 18.35 -23.40 17.04
CA ASN A 23 19.53 -23.76 16.26
C ASN A 23 20.75 -22.89 16.64
N MET A 24 20.54 -21.57 16.80
CA MET A 24 21.61 -20.67 17.24
C MET A 24 22.10 -21.02 18.66
N VAL A 25 21.19 -21.29 19.59
CA VAL A 25 21.52 -21.71 20.96
C VAL A 25 22.29 -23.03 20.92
N ALA A 26 21.86 -24.01 20.12
CA ALA A 26 22.55 -25.28 19.95
C ALA A 26 24.01 -25.12 19.50
N ASP A 27 24.25 -24.20 18.56
CA ASP A 27 25.57 -23.93 18.02
C ASP A 27 26.47 -23.19 19.03
N ILE A 28 25.92 -22.16 19.71
CA ILE A 28 26.67 -21.36 20.68
C ILE A 28 27.09 -22.19 21.91
N TYR A 29 26.12 -22.97 22.44
CA TYR A 29 26.34 -23.72 23.68
C TYR A 29 26.76 -25.16 23.46
N GLN A 30 27.04 -25.56 22.22
CA GLN A 30 27.44 -26.92 21.85
C GLN A 30 26.44 -27.99 22.35
N TYR A 31 25.14 -27.66 22.27
CA TYR A 31 24.03 -28.51 22.70
C TYR A 31 23.16 -28.93 21.51
N PRO A 32 23.59 -29.94 20.72
CA PRO A 32 22.95 -30.29 19.46
C PRO A 32 21.48 -30.74 19.61
N GLN A 33 21.09 -31.28 20.78
CA GLN A 33 19.71 -31.74 21.05
C GLN A 33 18.68 -30.62 20.94
N ALA A 34 19.07 -29.37 21.10
CA ALA A 34 18.14 -28.24 20.92
C ALA A 34 17.63 -28.12 19.46
N LYS A 35 18.37 -28.65 18.48
CA LYS A 35 17.93 -28.67 17.06
C LYS A 35 16.79 -29.66 16.82
N ASP A 36 16.63 -30.66 17.64
CA ASP A 36 15.61 -31.70 17.52
C ASP A 36 14.28 -31.31 18.18
N LEU A 37 14.22 -30.17 18.88
CA LEU A 37 13.03 -29.71 19.54
C LEU A 37 11.92 -29.24 18.57
N ILE A 38 12.31 -28.78 17.39
CA ILE A 38 11.38 -28.39 16.31
C ILE A 38 11.85 -28.96 14.99
N LEU A 39 11.15 -29.96 14.50
CA LEU A 39 11.44 -30.65 13.26
C LEU A 39 10.68 -30.01 12.07
N ASN A 40 11.03 -30.40 10.86
CA ASN A 40 10.33 -29.92 9.65
C ASN A 40 8.83 -30.27 9.64
N ARG A 41 8.46 -31.41 10.21
CA ARG A 41 7.06 -31.87 10.33
C ARG A 41 6.20 -31.00 11.27
N ASP A 42 6.84 -30.28 12.19
CA ASP A 42 6.16 -29.42 13.16
C ASP A 42 5.86 -28.03 12.58
N ILE A 43 6.48 -27.71 11.42
CA ILE A 43 6.25 -26.45 10.71
C ILE A 43 5.09 -26.66 9.75
N PRO A 44 3.97 -25.91 9.92
CA PRO A 44 2.84 -25.98 9.00
C PRO A 44 3.26 -25.74 7.54
N PRO A 45 2.59 -26.34 6.56
CA PRO A 45 2.89 -26.13 5.15
C PRO A 45 2.75 -24.65 4.77
N ASP A 46 3.52 -24.24 3.76
CA ASP A 46 3.40 -22.88 3.24
C ASP A 46 2.16 -22.76 2.38
N ILE A 47 1.17 -22.03 2.87
CA ILE A 47 -0.03 -21.72 2.13
C ILE A 47 0.30 -20.53 1.25
N LYS A 48 0.48 -20.77 -0.06
CA LYS A 48 0.69 -19.68 -1.03
C LYS A 48 -0.50 -18.73 -0.95
N PRO A 49 -0.27 -17.42 -0.74
CA PRO A 49 -1.36 -16.48 -0.72
C PRO A 49 -2.04 -16.43 -2.08
N GLU A 50 -3.35 -16.50 -2.08
CA GLU A 50 -4.13 -16.21 -3.27
C GLU A 50 -3.85 -14.77 -3.71
N PHE A 51 -3.45 -14.61 -4.97
CA PHE A 51 -3.17 -13.29 -5.53
C PHE A 51 -4.48 -12.54 -5.77
N LYS A 52 -4.81 -11.62 -4.86
CA LYS A 52 -6.06 -10.84 -4.91
C LYS A 52 -5.81 -9.52 -5.61
N VAL A 53 -6.55 -9.29 -6.67
CA VAL A 53 -6.64 -8.01 -7.39
C VAL A 53 -8.09 -7.55 -7.43
N TYR A 54 -8.30 -6.25 -7.58
CA TYR A 54 -9.61 -5.75 -7.94
C TYR A 54 -9.88 -6.07 -9.41
N SER A 55 -11.05 -6.64 -9.72
CA SER A 55 -11.53 -6.66 -11.09
C SER A 55 -11.78 -5.23 -11.59
N ASP A 56 -11.78 -5.03 -12.90
CA ASP A 56 -12.04 -3.71 -13.48
C ASP A 56 -13.40 -3.15 -13.05
N GLU A 57 -14.41 -4.01 -12.91
CA GLU A 57 -15.74 -3.63 -12.44
C GLU A 57 -15.72 -3.20 -10.96
N LYS A 58 -15.00 -3.93 -10.11
CA LYS A 58 -14.82 -3.55 -8.71
C LYS A 58 -14.07 -2.22 -8.59
N LEU A 59 -13.03 -2.04 -9.40
CA LEU A 59 -12.27 -0.81 -9.42
C LEU A 59 -13.12 0.37 -9.91
N LYS A 60 -13.89 0.19 -10.97
CA LYS A 60 -14.83 1.17 -11.53
C LYS A 60 -15.88 1.61 -10.51
N ARG A 61 -16.47 0.64 -9.81
CA ARG A 61 -17.45 0.87 -8.74
C ARG A 61 -16.84 1.65 -7.56
N PHE A 62 -15.63 1.25 -7.15
CA PHE A 62 -14.92 1.95 -6.09
C PHE A 62 -14.51 3.37 -6.49
N ASN A 63 -14.05 3.59 -7.72
CA ASN A 63 -13.70 4.92 -8.23
C ASN A 63 -14.92 5.86 -8.28
N ALA A 64 -16.08 5.35 -8.70
CA ALA A 64 -17.33 6.10 -8.62
C ALA A 64 -17.73 6.44 -7.17
N PHE A 65 -17.47 5.52 -6.23
CA PHE A 65 -17.70 5.75 -4.81
C PHE A 65 -16.75 6.81 -4.22
N LEU A 66 -15.52 6.98 -4.74
CA LEU A 66 -14.59 8.01 -4.24
C LEU A 66 -15.17 9.43 -4.30
N ALA A 67 -16.14 9.70 -5.18
CA ALA A 67 -16.87 10.97 -5.21
C ALA A 67 -17.69 11.25 -3.93
N LYS A 68 -17.93 10.24 -3.09
CA LYS A 68 -18.65 10.33 -1.81
C LYS A 68 -17.73 10.51 -0.60
N VAL A 69 -16.44 10.47 -0.81
CA VAL A 69 -15.40 10.60 0.23
C VAL A 69 -14.87 12.03 0.23
N ASP A 70 -14.22 12.45 1.32
CA ASP A 70 -13.57 13.76 1.35
C ASP A 70 -12.53 13.88 0.21
N ILE A 71 -12.47 15.06 -0.38
CA ILE A 71 -11.78 15.31 -1.65
C ILE A 71 -10.27 15.01 -1.57
N GLN A 72 -9.63 15.26 -0.43
CA GLN A 72 -8.19 14.99 -0.29
C GLN A 72 -7.90 13.48 -0.15
N THR A 73 -8.74 12.75 0.57
CA THR A 73 -8.64 11.28 0.62
C THR A 73 -8.91 10.66 -0.74
N ALA A 74 -9.91 11.15 -1.48
CA ALA A 74 -10.20 10.71 -2.84
C ALA A 74 -9.01 10.95 -3.78
N ARG A 75 -8.45 12.17 -3.78
CA ARG A 75 -7.25 12.51 -4.57
C ARG A 75 -6.07 11.62 -4.23
N MET A 76 -5.80 11.42 -2.94
CA MET A 76 -4.70 10.57 -2.51
C MET A 76 -4.85 9.13 -3.03
N LEU A 77 -6.04 8.56 -2.97
CA LEU A 77 -6.30 7.21 -3.46
C LEU A 77 -6.21 7.13 -4.98
N THR A 78 -6.67 8.15 -5.70
CA THR A 78 -6.53 8.24 -7.17
C THR A 78 -5.04 8.32 -7.56
N ILE A 79 -4.27 9.20 -6.91
CA ILE A 79 -2.81 9.30 -7.12
C ILE A 79 -2.13 7.96 -6.81
N HIS A 80 -2.54 7.31 -5.72
CA HIS A 80 -2.02 6.00 -5.34
C HIS A 80 -2.27 4.92 -6.40
N GLN A 81 -3.48 4.87 -6.98
CA GLN A 81 -3.81 3.97 -8.08
C GLN A 81 -2.95 4.24 -9.32
N MET A 82 -2.80 5.50 -9.70
CA MET A 82 -2.04 5.89 -10.90
C MET A 82 -0.54 5.68 -10.73
N LEU A 83 0.00 5.79 -9.52
CA LEU A 83 1.43 5.60 -9.25
C LEU A 83 1.82 4.12 -9.08
N GLY A 84 0.91 3.26 -8.61
CA GLY A 84 1.19 1.87 -8.27
C GLY A 84 2.21 1.67 -7.14
N THR A 85 2.50 2.69 -6.36
CA THR A 85 3.47 2.69 -5.25
C THR A 85 2.92 1.99 -4.00
N ARG A 86 3.71 1.86 -2.94
CA ARG A 86 3.15 1.52 -1.62
C ARG A 86 2.36 2.70 -1.09
N ILE A 87 1.32 2.43 -0.30
CA ILE A 87 0.51 3.50 0.30
C ILE A 87 1.35 4.46 1.14
N SER A 88 2.34 3.94 1.88
CA SER A 88 3.30 4.75 2.63
C SER A 88 4.02 5.76 1.76
N ASP A 89 4.44 5.35 0.55
CA ASP A 89 5.21 6.19 -0.35
C ASP A 89 4.31 7.30 -0.95
N THR A 90 3.04 6.99 -1.24
CA THR A 90 2.05 8.00 -1.67
C THR A 90 1.74 9.00 -0.55
N MET A 91 1.56 8.53 0.67
CA MET A 91 1.25 9.38 1.82
C MET A 91 2.40 10.31 2.21
N THR A 92 3.63 9.90 1.95
CA THR A 92 4.84 10.68 2.22
C THR A 92 5.32 11.51 1.04
N LEU A 93 4.52 11.62 -0.04
CA LEU A 93 4.82 12.53 -1.14
C LEU A 93 5.03 13.96 -0.64
N ARG A 94 6.14 14.56 -1.05
CA ARG A 94 6.53 15.90 -0.64
C ARG A 94 5.98 16.94 -1.60
N ASN A 95 5.80 18.16 -1.14
CA ASN A 95 5.32 19.26 -2.00
C ASN A 95 6.32 19.63 -3.13
N ASP A 96 7.59 19.27 -2.97
CA ASP A 96 8.65 19.42 -3.96
C ASP A 96 8.85 18.17 -4.85
N CYS A 97 7.86 17.27 -4.90
CA CYS A 97 7.99 15.98 -5.61
C CYS A 97 7.96 16.10 -7.14
N LEU A 98 7.42 17.18 -7.68
CA LEU A 98 7.33 17.39 -9.14
C LEU A 98 8.53 18.16 -9.67
N LYS A 99 9.05 17.72 -10.81
CA LYS A 99 10.13 18.38 -11.55
C LYS A 99 9.84 18.38 -13.04
N GLU A 100 10.18 19.47 -13.70
CA GLU A 100 10.17 19.54 -15.15
C GLU A 100 11.58 19.26 -15.69
N LYS A 101 11.70 18.34 -16.65
CA LYS A 101 12.96 18.01 -17.30
C LYS A 101 12.71 17.65 -18.76
N ASN A 102 13.35 18.37 -19.68
CA ASN A 102 13.26 18.13 -21.14
C ASN A 102 11.82 18.10 -21.70
N GLY A 103 10.90 18.84 -21.10
CA GLY A 103 9.48 18.86 -21.49
C GLY A 103 8.61 17.79 -20.82
N ASP A 104 9.22 16.86 -20.10
CA ASP A 104 8.51 15.85 -19.32
C ASP A 104 8.36 16.26 -17.85
N THR A 105 7.23 15.94 -17.26
CA THR A 105 7.05 16.06 -15.82
C THR A 105 7.47 14.77 -15.13
N LEU A 106 8.45 14.87 -14.25
CA LEU A 106 8.94 13.76 -13.41
C LEU A 106 8.38 13.88 -12.01
N ILE A 107 8.01 12.74 -11.43
CA ILE A 107 7.74 12.64 -10.00
C ILE A 107 8.92 12.04 -9.26
N ARG A 108 9.32 12.68 -8.16
CA ARG A 108 10.30 12.14 -7.20
C ARG A 108 9.57 11.48 -6.04
N ILE A 109 9.80 10.18 -5.85
CA ILE A 109 9.19 9.37 -4.79
C ILE A 109 10.28 8.92 -3.83
N TYR A 110 10.04 9.13 -2.52
CA TYR A 110 10.94 8.71 -1.46
C TYR A 110 10.47 7.38 -0.88
N GLN A 111 11.22 6.31 -1.09
CA GLN A 111 10.91 5.01 -0.52
C GLN A 111 11.62 4.84 0.84
N MET A 112 10.89 4.43 1.87
CA MET A 112 11.45 4.25 3.21
C MET A 112 12.55 3.17 3.30
N LYS A 113 12.56 2.21 2.37
CA LYS A 113 13.52 1.08 2.37
C LYS A 113 14.65 1.23 1.36
N THR A 114 14.53 2.15 0.43
CA THR A 114 15.48 2.42 -0.65
C THR A 114 15.62 3.92 -0.82
N HIS A 115 16.52 4.35 -1.68
CA HIS A 115 16.68 5.76 -1.99
C HIS A 115 15.46 6.31 -2.77
N TYR A 116 15.41 7.62 -2.98
CA TYR A 116 14.42 8.23 -3.88
C TYR A 116 14.65 7.74 -5.31
N TYR A 117 13.59 7.65 -6.09
CA TYR A 117 13.64 7.47 -7.53
C TYR A 117 12.76 8.49 -8.23
N GLU A 118 13.08 8.77 -9.48
CA GLU A 118 12.30 9.68 -10.34
C GLU A 118 11.72 8.85 -11.49
N LYS A 119 10.47 9.11 -11.85
CA LYS A 119 9.85 8.52 -13.04
C LYS A 119 8.99 9.55 -13.75
N PRO A 120 8.86 9.47 -15.09
CA PRO A 120 7.92 10.31 -15.83
C PRO A 120 6.48 9.98 -15.44
N ILE A 121 5.64 11.01 -15.45
CA ILE A 121 4.20 10.87 -15.17
C ILE A 121 3.40 11.65 -16.21
N SER A 122 2.13 11.26 -16.37
CA SER A 122 1.21 11.99 -17.25
C SER A 122 0.90 13.39 -16.73
N GLN A 123 0.55 14.29 -17.63
CA GLN A 123 0.15 15.66 -17.26
C GLN A 123 -1.12 15.67 -16.37
N GLU A 124 -2.02 14.70 -16.56
CA GLU A 124 -3.21 14.53 -15.72
C GLU A 124 -2.83 14.21 -14.27
N LEU A 125 -1.90 13.28 -14.08
CA LEU A 125 -1.42 12.92 -12.74
C LEU A 125 -0.66 14.10 -12.11
N ALA A 126 0.15 14.80 -12.89
CA ALA A 126 0.85 16.00 -12.42
C ALA A 126 -0.12 17.09 -11.98
N ALA A 127 -1.19 17.33 -12.74
CA ALA A 127 -2.24 18.29 -12.39
C ALA A 127 -2.96 17.90 -11.09
N LEU A 128 -3.27 16.61 -10.92
CA LEU A 128 -3.92 16.10 -9.71
C LEU A 128 -3.03 16.28 -8.47
N ILE A 129 -1.71 16.04 -8.62
CA ILE A 129 -0.74 16.24 -7.54
C ILE A 129 -0.61 17.74 -7.20
N ARG A 130 -0.50 18.62 -8.19
CA ARG A 130 -0.46 20.09 -7.98
C ARG A 130 -1.71 20.56 -7.22
N GLU A 131 -2.86 20.04 -7.59
CA GLU A 131 -4.12 20.38 -6.93
C GLU A 131 -4.17 19.86 -5.48
N ALA A 132 -3.63 18.67 -5.21
CA ALA A 132 -3.50 18.15 -3.84
C ALA A 132 -2.59 19.03 -2.98
N ILE A 133 -1.45 19.47 -3.53
CA ILE A 133 -0.53 20.41 -2.89
C ILE A 133 -1.24 21.73 -2.57
N ARG A 134 -1.89 22.33 -3.58
CA ARG A 134 -2.61 23.60 -3.45
C ARG A 134 -3.63 23.54 -2.31
N CYS A 135 -4.49 22.52 -2.29
CA CYS A 135 -5.50 22.36 -1.25
C CYS A 135 -4.90 22.17 0.15
N THR A 136 -3.77 21.47 0.25
CA THR A 136 -3.09 21.30 1.55
C THR A 136 -2.49 22.62 2.02
N GLU A 137 -1.85 23.39 1.13
CA GLU A 137 -1.26 24.68 1.47
C GLU A 137 -2.30 25.76 1.74
N GLU A 138 -3.44 25.75 1.06
CA GLU A 138 -4.57 26.65 1.36
C GLU A 138 -5.14 26.38 2.76
N LYS A 139 -5.19 25.13 3.17
CA LYS A 139 -5.78 24.74 4.47
C LYS A 139 -4.82 24.93 5.64
N TYR A 140 -3.53 24.63 5.45
CA TYR A 140 -2.56 24.53 6.55
C TYR A 140 -1.33 25.44 6.40
N GLY A 141 -1.26 26.21 5.31
CA GLY A 141 -0.07 26.96 4.95
C GLY A 141 1.02 26.07 4.34
N LYS A 142 2.24 26.56 4.30
CA LYS A 142 3.38 25.83 3.71
C LYS A 142 3.70 24.57 4.48
N CYS A 143 3.45 23.43 3.84
CA CYS A 143 3.64 22.08 4.38
C CYS A 143 4.76 21.32 3.64
N LYS A 144 5.31 20.32 4.32
CA LYS A 144 6.30 19.41 3.72
C LYS A 144 5.67 18.34 2.82
N TYR A 145 4.47 17.89 3.15
CA TYR A 145 3.79 16.74 2.53
C TYR A 145 2.52 17.16 1.81
N ASN A 146 2.25 16.54 0.65
CA ASN A 146 1.02 16.74 -0.11
C ASN A 146 -0.24 16.42 0.72
N PHE A 147 -0.11 15.43 1.60
CA PHE A 147 -1.17 14.96 2.48
C PHE A 147 -0.71 15.11 3.92
N ALA A 148 -0.81 16.33 4.44
CA ALA A 148 -0.39 16.63 5.81
C ALA A 148 -1.37 16.07 6.84
N ASN A 149 -0.83 15.72 8.00
CA ASN A 149 -1.64 15.31 9.15
C ASN A 149 -2.41 16.51 9.71
N GLU A 150 -3.69 16.32 10.04
CA GLU A 150 -4.57 17.39 10.52
C GLU A 150 -4.20 17.97 11.91
N ARG A 151 -3.50 17.16 12.73
CA ARG A 151 -3.08 17.58 14.08
C ARG A 151 -1.65 18.09 14.11
N ASP A 152 -0.80 17.58 13.21
CA ASP A 152 0.61 17.92 13.13
C ASP A 152 1.02 18.01 11.67
N HIS A 153 0.94 19.21 11.11
CA HIS A 153 1.19 19.49 9.68
C HIS A 153 2.64 19.22 9.25
N THR A 154 3.54 19.01 10.22
CA THR A 154 4.93 18.60 9.92
C THR A 154 5.06 17.13 9.56
N LYS A 155 4.01 16.34 9.76
CA LYS A 155 3.94 14.91 9.49
C LYS A 155 2.96 14.59 8.36
N PRO A 156 3.15 13.45 7.67
CA PRO A 156 2.17 12.99 6.70
C PRO A 156 0.89 12.49 7.40
N MET A 157 -0.19 12.43 6.64
CA MET A 157 -1.46 11.83 7.10
C MET A 157 -1.22 10.37 7.54
N LEU A 158 -1.96 9.90 8.53
CA LEU A 158 -1.82 8.55 9.08
C LEU A 158 -2.70 7.54 8.34
N TYR A 159 -2.14 6.39 7.98
CA TYR A 159 -2.88 5.32 7.30
C TYR A 159 -4.16 4.86 8.03
N PRO A 160 -4.15 4.66 9.37
CA PRO A 160 -5.38 4.30 10.08
C PRO A 160 -6.52 5.31 9.94
N LEU A 161 -6.19 6.60 9.80
CA LEU A 161 -7.21 7.64 9.57
C LEU A 161 -7.86 7.48 8.20
N ILE A 162 -7.07 7.22 7.15
CA ILE A 162 -7.57 6.98 5.81
C ILE A 162 -8.44 5.73 5.78
N GLN A 163 -7.93 4.65 6.34
CA GLN A 163 -8.66 3.39 6.43
C GLN A 163 -10.00 3.56 7.17
N GLY A 164 -9.99 4.27 8.29
CA GLY A 164 -11.19 4.57 9.05
C GLY A 164 -12.22 5.39 8.26
N ARG A 165 -11.79 6.44 7.57
CA ARG A 165 -12.66 7.28 6.71
C ARG A 165 -13.29 6.48 5.58
N ILE A 166 -12.50 5.68 4.88
CA ILE A 166 -12.99 4.86 3.78
C ILE A 166 -13.95 3.78 4.29
N THR A 167 -13.61 3.09 5.37
CA THR A 167 -14.48 2.07 5.96
C THR A 167 -15.80 2.67 6.42
N ALA A 168 -15.78 3.81 7.12
CA ALA A 168 -16.99 4.51 7.55
C ALA A 168 -17.86 4.95 6.35
N ALA A 169 -17.25 5.46 5.29
CA ALA A 169 -17.96 5.84 4.07
C ALA A 169 -18.55 4.62 3.34
N ILE A 170 -17.83 3.50 3.24
CA ILE A 170 -18.34 2.23 2.68
C ILE A 170 -19.62 1.78 3.41
N HIS A 171 -19.61 1.82 4.74
CA HIS A 171 -20.79 1.47 5.54
C HIS A 171 -21.93 2.47 5.35
N LYS A 172 -21.64 3.76 5.39
CA LYS A 172 -22.64 4.83 5.21
C LYS A 172 -23.35 4.75 3.85
N GLU A 173 -22.59 4.56 2.78
CA GLU A 173 -23.10 4.47 1.41
C GLU A 173 -23.54 3.05 1.03
N ASN A 174 -23.46 2.10 1.97
CA ASN A 174 -23.79 0.68 1.77
C ASN A 174 -23.13 0.08 0.52
N LEU A 175 -21.85 0.43 0.27
CA LEU A 175 -21.13 -0.08 -0.87
C LEU A 175 -20.88 -1.58 -0.71
N LYS A 176 -21.38 -2.38 -1.66
CA LYS A 176 -21.28 -3.84 -1.65
C LYS A 176 -20.36 -4.37 -2.74
N ASP A 177 -19.79 -5.53 -2.48
CA ASP A 177 -19.08 -6.34 -3.46
C ASP A 177 -20.07 -7.19 -4.29
N ASP A 178 -19.53 -7.98 -5.23
CA ASP A 178 -20.32 -8.84 -6.12
C ASP A 178 -21.03 -9.98 -5.39
N SER A 179 -20.62 -10.27 -4.15
CA SER A 179 -21.24 -11.29 -3.27
C SER A 179 -22.28 -10.69 -2.32
N GLY A 180 -22.58 -9.38 -2.43
CA GLY A 180 -23.53 -8.69 -1.56
C GLY A 180 -22.98 -8.32 -0.17
N ASN A 181 -21.71 -8.62 0.13
CA ASN A 181 -21.06 -8.20 1.36
C ASN A 181 -20.56 -6.75 1.25
N HIS A 182 -20.28 -6.11 2.39
CA HIS A 182 -19.62 -4.81 2.34
C HIS A 182 -18.28 -4.89 1.61
N PHE A 183 -18.04 -3.88 0.78
CA PHE A 183 -16.81 -3.79 -0.02
C PHE A 183 -15.58 -3.83 0.89
N THR A 184 -14.65 -4.72 0.61
CA THR A 184 -13.39 -4.81 1.35
C THR A 184 -12.35 -3.89 0.71
N PHE A 185 -11.99 -2.83 1.43
CA PHE A 185 -10.97 -1.89 1.00
C PHE A 185 -9.57 -2.39 1.37
N GLY A 186 -8.64 -2.33 0.41
CA GLY A 186 -7.25 -2.67 0.63
C GLY A 186 -6.33 -1.96 -0.36
N THR A 187 -5.46 -1.09 0.12
CA THR A 187 -4.54 -0.28 -0.71
C THR A 187 -3.52 -1.12 -1.47
N HIS A 188 -3.15 -2.28 -0.93
CA HIS A 188 -2.19 -3.17 -1.60
C HIS A 188 -2.73 -3.75 -2.91
N MET A 189 -4.04 -3.91 -3.02
CA MET A 189 -4.71 -4.40 -4.22
C MET A 189 -4.54 -3.45 -5.41
N TYR A 190 -4.44 -2.14 -5.21
CA TYR A 190 -4.16 -1.16 -6.28
C TYR A 190 -2.79 -1.38 -6.91
N ARG A 191 -1.79 -1.65 -6.08
CA ARG A 191 -0.45 -1.96 -6.57
C ARG A 191 -0.43 -3.24 -7.40
N HIS A 192 -1.21 -4.25 -7.00
CA HIS A 192 -1.37 -5.48 -7.78
C HIS A 192 -2.07 -5.21 -9.12
N VAL A 193 -3.16 -4.42 -9.13
CA VAL A 193 -3.82 -4.00 -10.39
C VAL A 193 -2.86 -3.26 -11.31
N TYR A 194 -2.07 -2.34 -10.76
CA TYR A 194 -1.07 -1.61 -11.53
C TYR A 194 -0.03 -2.54 -12.15
N GLY A 195 0.51 -3.49 -11.36
CA GLY A 195 1.47 -4.48 -11.85
C GLY A 195 0.89 -5.39 -12.93
N VAL A 196 -0.36 -5.85 -12.79
CA VAL A 196 -1.06 -6.64 -13.82
C VAL A 196 -1.19 -5.84 -15.11
N LYS A 197 -1.63 -4.59 -15.05
CA LYS A 197 -1.76 -3.73 -16.25
C LYS A 197 -0.42 -3.49 -16.95
N LEU A 198 0.67 -3.32 -16.20
CA LEU A 198 2.00 -3.19 -16.81
C LEU A 198 2.44 -4.49 -17.48
N ALA A 199 2.18 -5.65 -16.88
CA ALA A 199 2.47 -6.94 -17.45
C ALA A 199 1.64 -7.21 -18.74
N GLU A 200 0.37 -6.82 -18.77
CA GLU A 200 -0.50 -6.89 -19.94
C GLU A 200 -0.01 -6.00 -21.09
N MET A 201 0.70 -4.91 -20.79
CA MET A 201 1.36 -4.05 -21.77
C MET A 201 2.68 -4.63 -22.31
N HIS A 202 3.03 -5.85 -21.91
CA HIS A 202 4.30 -6.52 -22.28
C HIS A 202 5.56 -5.69 -21.93
N LEU A 203 5.50 -4.94 -20.85
CA LEU A 203 6.66 -4.22 -20.32
C LEU A 203 7.54 -5.21 -19.55
N ASP A 204 8.84 -5.18 -19.83
CA ASP A 204 9.82 -6.04 -19.18
C ASP A 204 9.85 -5.79 -17.66
N ASP A 205 10.20 -6.84 -16.90
CA ASP A 205 10.32 -6.79 -15.42
C ASP A 205 11.21 -5.67 -14.90
N TRP A 206 12.12 -5.17 -15.72
CA TRP A 206 13.01 -4.04 -15.42
C TRP A 206 12.31 -2.68 -15.50
N THR A 207 11.14 -2.60 -16.15
CA THR A 207 10.35 -1.38 -16.33
C THR A 207 9.28 -1.24 -15.26
N ILE A 208 8.99 -2.31 -14.53
CA ILE A 208 8.00 -2.42 -13.46
C ILE A 208 8.68 -2.21 -12.09
#